data_149c439b092bc9aec59e8bd9066a82e1
#
_entry.id   149c439b092bc9aec59e8bd9066a82e1
#
_cell.length_a   1.000
_cell.length_b   1.000
_cell.length_c   1.000
_cell.angle_alpha   90.00
_cell.angle_beta   90.00
_cell.angle_gamma   90.00
#
_symmetry.space_group_name_H-M   'P 1'
#
loop_
_entity.id
_entity.type
_entity.pdbx_description
1 polymer ?
#
loop_
_entity_poly.entity_id
_entity_poly.type
_entity_poly.pdbx_seq_one_letter_code
_entity_poly.pdbx_strand_id
1 'polypeptide(L)'
;MPFIYCITNGNKKIHPSNQLILAALKEQFRDEFQIYNSPDTSAAIQRIHSLQQTCTHLIGVGGDGTFNVLVNGVCSHPNPAFRPILGVLPNGTGNDFYRSAGFQSTHDFFEKIQSGTFDLFDVGKVQTEVETRYFANITDIGFGGAVVLELPSAWTTSKDAHELVE
;
A
#
# COMPACT_ATOMS: atom_id res chain seq x y z
N MET A 1 18.59 -7.27 -12.17
CA MET A 1 18.07 -5.89 -12.00
C MET A 1 16.76 -5.95 -11.22
N PRO A 2 16.43 -4.91 -10.44
CA PRO A 2 15.19 -4.91 -9.66
C PRO A 2 13.98 -4.76 -10.60
N PHE A 3 13.01 -5.65 -10.50
CA PHE A 3 11.72 -5.50 -11.17
C PHE A 3 10.74 -4.81 -10.22
N ILE A 4 10.28 -3.62 -10.59
CA ILE A 4 9.41 -2.76 -9.78
C ILE A 4 7.99 -2.81 -10.30
N TYR A 5 7.06 -3.13 -9.43
CA TYR A 5 5.64 -3.15 -9.73
C TYR A 5 4.87 -2.14 -8.87
N CYS A 6 4.18 -1.21 -9.52
CA CYS A 6 3.37 -0.22 -8.83
C CYS A 6 1.87 -0.57 -8.93
N ILE A 7 1.17 -0.45 -7.81
CA ILE A 7 -0.29 -0.57 -7.73
C ILE A 7 -0.87 0.79 -7.32
N THR A 8 -1.82 1.27 -8.08
CA THR A 8 -2.52 2.52 -7.82
C THR A 8 -4.02 2.25 -7.65
N ASN A 9 -4.71 3.13 -6.93
CA ASN A 9 -6.16 3.13 -6.89
C ASN A 9 -6.68 3.87 -8.14
N GLY A 10 -7.27 3.13 -9.08
CA GLY A 10 -7.78 3.67 -10.34
C GLY A 10 -8.87 4.75 -10.21
N ASN A 11 -9.53 4.82 -9.05
CA ASN A 11 -10.57 5.80 -8.74
C ASN A 11 -10.03 7.12 -8.17
N LYS A 12 -8.72 7.22 -7.92
CA LYS A 12 -8.09 8.42 -7.33
C LYS A 12 -7.05 9.02 -8.27
N LYS A 13 -7.08 10.35 -8.40
CA LYS A 13 -6.01 11.07 -9.10
C LYS A 13 -4.71 10.96 -8.30
N ILE A 14 -3.63 10.69 -9.02
CA ILE A 14 -2.28 10.66 -8.44
C ILE A 14 -1.80 12.11 -8.28
N HIS A 15 -1.29 12.44 -7.11
CA HIS A 15 -0.72 13.77 -6.82
C HIS A 15 0.45 14.08 -7.78
N PRO A 16 0.61 15.33 -8.26
CA PRO A 16 1.66 15.68 -9.22
C PRO A 16 3.08 15.28 -8.80
N SER A 17 3.44 15.42 -7.52
CA SER A 17 4.75 14.98 -7.02
C SER A 17 4.98 13.47 -7.22
N ASN A 18 3.95 12.64 -6.99
CA ASN A 18 4.03 11.20 -7.20
C ASN A 18 4.10 10.83 -8.69
N GLN A 19 3.45 11.62 -9.56
CA GLN A 19 3.56 11.44 -11.02
C GLN A 19 5.00 11.64 -11.48
N LEU A 20 5.71 12.64 -10.94
CA LEU A 20 7.13 12.88 -11.23
C LEU A 20 8.00 11.71 -10.79
N ILE A 21 7.78 11.16 -9.59
CA ILE A 21 8.50 9.98 -9.10
C ILE A 21 8.24 8.77 -9.98
N LEU A 22 6.98 8.50 -10.34
CA LEU A 22 6.63 7.38 -11.21
C LEU A 22 7.25 7.54 -12.60
N ALA A 23 7.31 8.76 -13.13
CA ALA A 23 7.97 9.04 -14.41
C ALA A 23 9.48 8.78 -14.33
N ALA A 24 10.14 9.23 -13.25
CA ALA A 24 11.56 8.99 -13.02
C ALA A 24 11.88 7.49 -12.87
N LEU A 25 11.05 6.75 -12.11
CA LEU A 25 11.18 5.29 -12.00
C LEU A 25 11.02 4.60 -13.34
N LYS A 26 10.03 5.02 -14.15
CA LYS A 26 9.81 4.47 -15.48
C LYS A 26 10.98 4.76 -16.43
N GLU A 27 11.54 5.94 -16.39
CA GLU A 27 12.72 6.31 -17.20
C GLU A 27 13.95 5.47 -16.82
N GLN A 28 14.18 5.29 -15.51
CA GLN A 28 15.34 4.58 -15.02
C GLN A 28 15.26 3.07 -15.22
N PHE A 29 14.10 2.47 -14.90
CA PHE A 29 13.93 1.00 -14.89
C PHE A 29 13.28 0.45 -16.17
N ARG A 30 12.75 1.32 -17.05
CA ARG A 30 12.21 0.98 -18.37
C ARG A 30 11.26 -0.24 -18.35
N ASP A 31 11.67 -1.34 -18.97
CA ASP A 31 10.88 -2.58 -19.08
C ASP A 31 10.72 -3.32 -17.75
N GLU A 32 11.56 -2.99 -16.76
CA GLU A 32 11.54 -3.55 -15.40
C GLU A 32 10.64 -2.74 -14.45
N PHE A 33 9.87 -1.78 -14.97
CA PHE A 33 8.91 -0.97 -14.24
C PHE A 33 7.51 -1.10 -14.85
N GLN A 34 6.55 -1.52 -14.05
CA GLN A 34 5.15 -1.64 -14.45
C GLN A 34 4.22 -0.93 -13.47
N ILE A 35 3.12 -0.39 -13.99
CA ILE A 35 2.06 0.23 -13.21
C ILE A 35 0.73 -0.47 -13.51
N TYR A 36 -0.01 -0.79 -12.47
CA TYR A 36 -1.36 -1.32 -12.55
C TYR A 36 -2.34 -0.43 -11.81
N ASN A 37 -3.30 0.12 -12.54
CA ASN A 37 -4.42 0.87 -11.97
C ASN A 37 -5.51 -0.11 -11.56
N SER A 38 -5.63 -0.36 -10.27
CA SER A 38 -6.60 -1.31 -9.77
C SER A 38 -7.98 -0.67 -9.63
N PRO A 39 -9.05 -1.30 -10.15
CA PRO A 39 -10.41 -0.82 -9.96
C PRO A 39 -10.88 -0.96 -8.51
N ASP A 40 -10.39 -1.96 -7.80
CA ASP A 40 -10.79 -2.29 -6.43
C ASP A 40 -9.72 -3.11 -5.69
N THR A 41 -9.96 -3.38 -4.41
CA THR A 41 -9.07 -4.14 -3.53
C THR A 41 -8.89 -5.59 -3.99
N SER A 42 -9.97 -6.24 -4.44
CA SER A 42 -9.92 -7.65 -4.88
C SER A 42 -9.03 -7.80 -6.11
N ALA A 43 -9.23 -6.95 -7.11
CA ALA A 43 -8.41 -6.92 -8.31
C ALA A 43 -6.93 -6.64 -8.01
N ALA A 44 -6.65 -5.75 -7.04
CA ALA A 44 -5.29 -5.49 -6.59
C ALA A 44 -4.63 -6.75 -5.99
N ILE A 45 -5.32 -7.44 -5.09
CA ILE A 45 -4.81 -8.68 -4.45
C ILE A 45 -4.62 -9.79 -5.50
N GLN A 46 -5.59 -10.00 -6.40
CA GLN A 46 -5.47 -10.97 -7.49
C GLN A 46 -4.26 -10.65 -8.39
N ARG A 47 -4.05 -9.37 -8.67
CA ARG A 47 -2.88 -8.95 -9.45
C ARG A 47 -1.58 -9.25 -8.72
N ILE A 48 -1.49 -8.98 -7.41
CA ILE A 48 -0.32 -9.33 -6.59
C ILE A 48 -0.09 -10.83 -6.65
N HIS A 49 -1.12 -11.66 -6.48
CA HIS A 49 -1.02 -13.12 -6.54
C HIS A 49 -0.55 -13.66 -7.90
N SER A 50 -0.69 -12.88 -8.96
CA SER A 50 -0.18 -13.25 -10.30
C SER A 50 1.28 -12.87 -10.54
N LEU A 51 1.90 -12.08 -9.63
CA LEU A 51 3.29 -11.66 -9.77
C LEU A 51 4.25 -12.82 -9.47
N GLN A 52 5.37 -12.82 -10.19
CA GLN A 52 6.42 -13.82 -10.00
C GLN A 52 7.49 -13.31 -9.03
N GLN A 53 8.34 -14.20 -8.55
CA GLN A 53 9.48 -13.88 -7.68
C GLN A 53 10.48 -12.87 -8.28
N THR A 54 10.43 -12.66 -9.59
CA THR A 54 11.21 -11.61 -10.26
C THR A 54 10.79 -10.19 -9.85
N CYS A 55 9.56 -10.01 -9.35
CA CYS A 55 9.14 -8.73 -8.77
C CYS A 55 9.87 -8.52 -7.45
N THR A 56 10.83 -7.63 -7.44
CA THR A 56 11.68 -7.32 -6.27
C THR A 56 11.10 -6.20 -5.40
N HIS A 57 10.33 -5.30 -6.00
CA HIS A 57 9.72 -4.15 -5.30
C HIS A 57 8.24 -4.04 -5.69
N LEU A 58 7.40 -3.95 -4.69
CA LEU A 58 5.96 -3.73 -4.85
C LEU A 58 5.58 -2.40 -4.17
N ILE A 59 5.19 -1.42 -4.96
CA ILE A 59 4.94 -0.05 -4.52
C ILE A 59 3.45 0.26 -4.61
N GLY A 60 2.85 0.74 -3.52
CA GLY A 60 1.49 1.27 -3.50
C GLY A 60 1.49 2.79 -3.67
N VAL A 61 0.68 3.31 -4.58
CA VAL A 61 0.42 4.75 -4.68
C VAL A 61 -0.94 5.05 -4.07
N GLY A 62 -0.96 5.43 -2.81
CA GLY A 62 -2.19 5.59 -2.03
C GLY A 62 -1.94 5.96 -0.58
N GLY A 63 -2.93 5.76 0.27
CA GLY A 63 -2.81 5.89 1.72
C GLY A 63 -2.65 4.53 2.40
N ASP A 64 -2.94 4.51 3.71
CA ASP A 64 -2.81 3.32 4.58
C ASP A 64 -3.63 2.13 4.08
N GLY A 65 -4.84 2.38 3.54
CA GLY A 65 -5.64 1.33 2.93
C GLY A 65 -4.97 0.66 1.72
N THR A 66 -4.27 1.43 0.87
CA THR A 66 -3.52 0.88 -0.25
C THR A 66 -2.33 0.06 0.26
N PHE A 67 -1.63 0.55 1.28
CA PHE A 67 -0.53 -0.19 1.89
C PHE A 67 -1.02 -1.50 2.53
N ASN A 68 -2.16 -1.47 3.21
CA ASN A 68 -2.78 -2.67 3.77
C ASN A 68 -3.15 -3.70 2.68
N VAL A 69 -3.57 -3.27 1.51
CA VAL A 69 -3.81 -4.16 0.35
C VAL A 69 -2.51 -4.84 -0.09
N LEU A 70 -1.38 -4.12 -0.16
CA LEU A 70 -0.08 -4.73 -0.48
C LEU A 70 0.32 -5.78 0.54
N VAL A 71 0.22 -5.45 1.84
CA VAL A 71 0.55 -6.36 2.94
C VAL A 71 -0.29 -7.64 2.85
N ASN A 72 -1.61 -7.51 2.68
CA ASN A 72 -2.50 -8.67 2.56
C ASN A 72 -2.18 -9.49 1.29
N GLY A 73 -1.98 -8.85 0.15
CA GLY A 73 -1.63 -9.53 -1.10
C GLY A 73 -0.33 -10.32 -1.02
N VAL A 74 0.70 -9.76 -0.36
CA VAL A 74 2.00 -10.46 -0.20
C VAL A 74 1.91 -11.56 0.85
N CYS A 75 1.28 -11.30 2.01
CA CYS A 75 1.18 -12.29 3.08
C CYS A 75 0.25 -13.47 2.75
N SER A 76 -0.73 -13.26 1.85
CA SER A 76 -1.62 -14.32 1.34
C SER A 76 -1.20 -14.87 -0.03
N HIS A 77 -0.01 -14.51 -0.53
CA HIS A 77 0.44 -14.94 -1.85
C HIS A 77 0.56 -16.48 -1.92
N PRO A 78 0.07 -17.14 -3.01
CA PRO A 78 0.13 -18.59 -3.16
C PRO A 78 1.55 -19.17 -3.07
N ASN A 79 2.54 -18.40 -3.53
CA ASN A 79 3.95 -18.78 -3.39
C ASN A 79 4.52 -18.13 -2.10
N PRO A 80 4.83 -18.88 -1.05
CA PRO A 80 5.36 -18.36 0.20
C PRO A 80 6.77 -17.75 0.08
N ALA A 81 7.48 -18.02 -1.02
CA ALA A 81 8.78 -17.43 -1.32
C ALA A 81 8.68 -16.04 -1.99
N PHE A 82 7.49 -15.59 -2.35
CA PHE A 82 7.27 -14.24 -2.84
C PHE A 82 7.43 -13.22 -1.70
N ARG A 83 8.53 -12.47 -1.70
CA ARG A 83 8.90 -11.52 -0.63
C ARG A 83 9.49 -10.25 -1.26
N PRO A 84 8.69 -9.46 -1.98
CA PRO A 84 9.16 -8.18 -2.51
C PRO A 84 9.37 -7.17 -1.37
N ILE A 85 10.26 -6.21 -1.58
CA ILE A 85 10.34 -5.00 -0.74
C ILE A 85 9.06 -4.20 -0.98
N LEU A 86 8.36 -3.85 0.10
CA LEU A 86 7.15 -3.03 0.02
C LEU A 86 7.50 -1.54 0.13
N GLY A 87 6.86 -0.73 -0.68
CA GLY A 87 6.97 0.72 -0.62
C GLY A 87 5.60 1.39 -0.74
N VAL A 88 5.48 2.61 -0.24
CA VAL A 88 4.28 3.42 -0.40
C VAL A 88 4.61 4.85 -0.78
N LEU A 89 4.01 5.33 -1.86
CA LEU A 89 3.98 6.76 -2.23
C LEU A 89 2.68 7.36 -1.67
N PRO A 90 2.78 8.36 -0.77
CA PRO A 90 1.63 8.88 -0.05
C PRO A 90 0.68 9.62 -1.00
N ASN A 91 -0.52 9.12 -1.15
CA ASN A 91 -1.60 9.69 -1.98
C ASN A 91 -2.96 9.58 -1.29
N GLY A 92 -2.96 9.36 0.01
CA GLY A 92 -4.12 9.30 0.89
C GLY A 92 -4.21 10.54 1.78
N THR A 93 -5.23 10.59 2.65
CA THR A 93 -5.44 11.68 3.60
C THR A 93 -4.57 11.50 4.87
N GLY A 94 -4.58 10.33 5.49
CA GLY A 94 -3.81 10.00 6.71
C GLY A 94 -2.33 9.79 6.40
N ASN A 95 -2.01 8.74 5.67
CA ASN A 95 -0.65 8.28 5.36
C ASN A 95 0.19 8.00 6.62
N ASP A 96 -0.42 7.37 7.63
CA ASP A 96 0.20 7.13 8.93
C ASP A 96 1.39 6.18 8.83
N PHE A 97 1.27 5.13 8.02
CA PHE A 97 2.38 4.22 7.79
C PHE A 97 3.58 4.95 7.16
N TYR A 98 3.34 5.79 6.14
CA TYR A 98 4.40 6.55 5.49
C TYR A 98 5.15 7.44 6.48
N ARG A 99 4.42 8.14 7.36
CA ARG A 99 5.02 8.97 8.42
C ARG A 99 5.79 8.14 9.43
N SER A 100 5.23 7.03 9.89
CA SER A 100 5.85 6.13 10.87
C SER A 100 7.10 5.43 10.32
N ALA A 101 7.13 5.14 9.02
CA ALA A 101 8.29 4.57 8.33
C ALA A 101 9.47 5.55 8.17
N GLY A 102 9.32 6.79 8.66
CA GLY A 102 10.38 7.78 8.70
C GLY A 102 10.76 8.39 7.34
N PHE A 103 9.91 8.26 6.33
CA PHE A 103 10.14 8.96 5.06
C PHE A 103 9.93 10.46 5.24
N GLN A 104 10.95 11.23 4.88
CA GLN A 104 10.93 12.69 5.02
C GLN A 104 10.40 13.36 3.75
N SER A 105 10.54 12.71 2.60
CA SER A 105 10.09 13.24 1.32
C SER A 105 9.91 12.13 0.29
N THR A 106 9.23 12.43 -0.82
CA THR A 106 9.13 11.53 -1.98
C THR A 106 10.48 11.32 -2.66
N HIS A 107 11.42 12.26 -2.51
CA HIS A 107 12.79 12.11 -2.99
C HIS A 107 13.56 11.07 -2.18
N ASP A 108 13.47 11.10 -0.85
CA ASP A 108 14.05 10.09 0.04
C ASP A 108 13.55 8.67 -0.30
N PHE A 109 12.26 8.54 -0.60
CA PHE A 109 11.70 7.29 -1.09
C PHE A 109 12.38 6.79 -2.38
N PHE A 110 12.61 7.68 -3.33
CA PHE A 110 13.28 7.35 -4.59
C PHE A 110 14.73 6.91 -4.37
N GLU A 111 15.47 7.62 -3.53
CA GLU A 111 16.86 7.28 -3.17
C GLU A 111 16.95 5.91 -2.48
N LYS A 112 16.01 5.59 -1.58
CA LYS A 112 15.96 4.27 -0.92
C LYS A 112 15.73 3.12 -1.91
N ILE A 113 14.86 3.31 -2.90
CA ILE A 113 14.68 2.31 -3.97
C ILE A 113 15.98 2.14 -4.76
N GLN A 114 16.66 3.22 -5.12
CA GLN A 114 17.89 3.16 -5.91
C GLN A 114 19.03 2.48 -5.15
N SER A 115 19.18 2.79 -3.87
CA SER A 115 20.23 2.22 -3.01
C SER A 115 19.92 0.80 -2.55
N GLY A 116 18.67 0.32 -2.74
CA GLY A 116 18.23 -0.97 -2.19
C GLY A 116 18.16 -0.99 -0.67
N THR A 117 18.08 0.19 -0.03
CA THR A 117 17.96 0.29 1.43
C THR A 117 16.52 0.04 1.85
N PHE A 118 16.33 -0.86 2.83
CA PHE A 118 15.01 -1.17 3.40
C PHE A 118 15.12 -1.50 4.88
N ASP A 119 14.02 -1.30 5.59
CA ASP A 119 13.87 -1.66 6.99
C ASP A 119 12.92 -2.85 7.11
N LEU A 120 13.08 -3.64 8.18
CA LEU A 120 12.16 -4.71 8.53
C LEU A 120 11.15 -4.19 9.56
N PHE A 121 9.90 -4.57 9.39
CA PHE A 121 8.86 -4.32 10.38
C PHE A 121 7.94 -5.53 10.50
N ASP A 122 7.34 -5.66 11.68
CA ASP A 122 6.43 -6.75 11.97
C ASP A 122 5.07 -6.54 11.30
N VAL A 123 4.45 -7.64 10.89
CA VAL A 123 3.11 -7.68 10.35
C VAL A 123 2.23 -8.49 11.30
N GLY A 124 1.16 -7.87 11.79
CA GLY A 124 0.17 -8.55 12.60
C GLY A 124 -0.75 -9.42 11.75
N LYS A 125 -1.22 -10.53 12.33
CA LYS A 125 -2.18 -11.46 11.73
C LYS A 125 -3.39 -11.61 12.62
N VAL A 126 -4.57 -11.40 12.06
CA VAL A 126 -5.86 -11.75 12.68
C VAL A 126 -6.44 -12.93 11.90
N GLN A 127 -6.81 -13.97 12.62
CA GLN A 127 -7.41 -15.16 12.02
C GLN A 127 -8.73 -15.46 12.73
N THR A 128 -9.79 -15.58 11.96
CA THR A 128 -11.11 -16.04 12.38
C THR A 128 -11.42 -17.39 11.74
N GLU A 129 -12.60 -17.94 12.01
CA GLU A 129 -13.06 -19.18 11.38
C GLU A 129 -13.30 -19.03 9.87
N VAL A 130 -13.55 -17.80 9.40
CA VAL A 130 -13.95 -17.54 8.01
C VAL A 130 -12.86 -16.87 7.17
N GLU A 131 -11.95 -16.12 7.80
CA GLU A 131 -10.91 -15.39 7.07
C GLU A 131 -9.64 -15.15 7.87
N THR A 132 -8.56 -14.87 7.14
CA THR A 132 -7.31 -14.36 7.69
C THR A 132 -7.03 -12.97 7.10
N ARG A 133 -6.66 -12.03 7.97
CA ARG A 133 -6.26 -10.67 7.60
C ARG A 133 -4.90 -10.34 8.18
N TYR A 134 -4.15 -9.52 7.45
CA TYR A 134 -2.85 -9.01 7.89
C TYR A 134 -2.92 -7.49 8.01
N PHE A 135 -2.18 -6.94 8.96
CA PHE A 135 -2.11 -5.50 9.18
C PHE A 135 -0.69 -5.06 9.57
N ALA A 136 -0.29 -3.88 9.12
CA ALA A 136 1.02 -3.30 9.41
C ALA A 136 0.94 -2.01 10.24
N ASN A 137 -0.26 -1.42 10.36
CA ASN A 137 -0.51 -0.23 11.18
C ASN A 137 -1.26 -0.61 12.45
N ILE A 138 -2.57 -0.43 12.43
CA ILE A 138 -3.47 -0.60 13.56
C ILE A 138 -4.56 -1.60 13.19
N THR A 139 -4.91 -2.44 14.15
CA THR A 139 -6.15 -3.20 14.16
C THR A 139 -6.85 -2.96 15.48
N ASP A 140 -8.17 -2.86 15.46
CA ASP A 140 -8.99 -2.72 16.65
C ASP A 140 -10.08 -3.79 16.68
N ILE A 141 -10.40 -4.25 17.89
CA ILE A 141 -11.43 -5.27 18.14
C ILE A 141 -12.38 -4.70 19.18
N GLY A 142 -13.64 -4.52 18.81
CA GLY A 142 -14.68 -4.07 19.73
C GLY A 142 -15.16 -2.66 19.46
N PHE A 143 -14.82 -1.68 20.31
CA PHE A 143 -15.40 -0.35 20.27
C PHE A 143 -15.19 0.38 18.93
N GLY A 144 -13.98 0.40 18.39
CA GLY A 144 -13.70 1.05 17.10
C GLY A 144 -14.49 0.42 15.95
N GLY A 145 -14.60 -0.91 15.91
CA GLY A 145 -15.44 -1.60 14.95
C GLY A 145 -16.93 -1.24 15.08
N ALA A 146 -17.44 -1.10 16.30
CA ALA A 146 -18.83 -0.70 16.56
C ALA A 146 -19.08 0.74 16.07
N VAL A 147 -18.15 1.67 16.33
CA VAL A 147 -18.24 3.06 15.86
C VAL A 147 -18.31 3.11 14.32
N VAL A 148 -17.45 2.36 13.63
CA VAL A 148 -17.45 2.35 12.15
C VAL A 148 -18.77 1.81 11.57
N LEU A 149 -19.40 0.83 12.23
CA LEU A 149 -20.68 0.29 11.78
C LEU A 149 -21.84 1.29 11.93
N GLU A 150 -21.76 2.17 12.92
CA GLU A 150 -22.79 3.21 13.19
C GLU A 150 -22.60 4.47 12.32
N LEU A 151 -21.42 4.65 11.70
CA LEU A 151 -21.20 5.79 10.84
C LEU A 151 -21.97 5.65 9.51
N PRO A 152 -22.68 6.70 9.05
CA PRO A 152 -23.26 6.70 7.72
C PRO A 152 -22.21 6.41 6.66
N SER A 153 -22.56 5.63 5.63
CA SER A 153 -21.61 5.26 4.55
C SER A 153 -20.96 6.47 3.84
N ALA A 154 -21.63 7.63 3.86
CA ALA A 154 -21.09 8.89 3.36
C ALA A 154 -19.89 9.40 4.18
N TRP A 155 -19.78 9.06 5.46
CA TRP A 155 -18.72 9.51 6.36
C TRP A 155 -17.45 8.66 6.24
N THR A 156 -17.57 7.40 5.91
CA THR A 156 -16.42 6.50 5.69
C THR A 156 -15.65 6.85 4.42
N THR A 157 -16.21 7.69 3.54
CA THR A 157 -15.62 8.10 2.26
C THR A 157 -15.29 9.58 2.17
N SER A 158 -15.70 10.41 3.15
CA SER A 158 -15.51 11.88 3.14
C SER A 158 -14.32 12.33 3.97
N LYS A 159 -13.80 13.53 3.64
CA LYS A 159 -12.73 14.20 4.40
C LYS A 159 -13.16 14.56 5.84
N ASP A 160 -14.46 14.65 6.07
CA ASP A 160 -15.06 15.14 7.31
C ASP A 160 -15.05 14.09 8.43
N ALA A 161 -14.73 12.82 8.11
CA ALA A 161 -14.58 11.78 9.11
C ALA A 161 -13.41 12.03 10.09
N HIS A 162 -12.48 12.92 9.75
CA HIS A 162 -11.34 13.29 10.61
C HIS A 162 -11.68 14.33 11.69
N GLU A 163 -12.73 15.15 11.51
CA GLU A 163 -13.07 16.20 12.47
C GLU A 163 -13.84 15.69 13.70
N LEU A 164 -14.26 14.43 13.73
CA LEU A 164 -15.08 13.88 14.82
C LEU A 164 -14.31 12.99 15.81
N VAL A 165 -13.01 12.80 15.61
CA VAL A 165 -12.18 11.95 16.46
C VAL A 165 -11.15 12.78 17.27
N GLU A 166 -11.25 14.11 17.23
CA GLU A 166 -10.61 15.01 18.20
C GLU A 166 -11.65 15.34 19.30
#